data_0e0aefe0fead91216ad128b00c516d38
#
_entry.id   0e0aefe0fead91216ad128b00c516d38
#
_cell.length_a   1.000
_cell.length_b   1.000
_cell.length_c   1.000
_cell.angle_alpha   90.00
_cell.angle_beta   90.00
_cell.angle_gamma   90.00
#
_symmetry.space_group_name_H-M   'P 1'
#
loop_
_entity.id
_entity.type
_entity.pdbx_description
1 polymer ?
#
loop_
_entity_poly.entity_id
_entity_poly.type
_entity_poly.pdbx_seq_one_letter_code
_entity_poly.pdbx_strand_id
1 'polypeptide(L)'
;MSSTAVATAREQAAFAAVELARHPDRPRALHVVAQAFDDWTELRGDRFYGDDRAVIGGPARLGDTTVMVIGQEKGNDPMTRALHNFGMPHPEGYRKAQRLMRQAEKFGMPIVCLVDTPAAYAGVGAEERGQAWAIAASLLCMLAVRTPTVSVILSEGGSGGALALALADRVLALENAVYTVAPPETCAAILYRDAAQRARAAAALRPGVDTAHELGLVDELIPEPYPGAHAHAEFVIAALRGALIRHINELRELPLDALLAQRRERYRGAGG
;
A
#
# COMPACT_ATOMS: atom_id res chain seq x y z
N MET A 1 -35.62 2.17 15.94
CA MET A 1 -34.45 3.06 16.17
C MET A 1 -34.68 4.34 15.37
N SER A 2 -34.37 5.53 15.90
CA SER A 2 -34.53 6.79 15.17
C SER A 2 -33.49 6.85 14.01
N SER A 3 -33.82 7.57 12.94
CA SER A 3 -32.89 7.78 11.79
C SER A 3 -31.54 8.32 12.23
N THR A 4 -31.51 9.20 13.22
CA THR A 4 -30.30 9.78 13.82
C THR A 4 -29.43 8.72 14.53
N ALA A 5 -30.03 7.78 15.27
CA ALA A 5 -29.30 6.72 15.96
C ALA A 5 -28.64 5.74 14.95
N VAL A 6 -29.32 5.46 13.84
CA VAL A 6 -28.76 4.61 12.75
C VAL A 6 -27.59 5.30 12.03
N ALA A 7 -27.71 6.61 11.77
CA ALA A 7 -26.61 7.39 11.17
C ALA A 7 -25.37 7.39 12.08
N THR A 8 -25.53 7.65 13.36
CA THR A 8 -24.43 7.65 14.33
C THR A 8 -23.76 6.27 14.45
N ALA A 9 -24.54 5.17 14.47
CA ALA A 9 -23.99 3.82 14.51
C ALA A 9 -23.15 3.49 13.26
N ARG A 10 -23.62 3.91 12.06
CA ARG A 10 -22.87 3.76 10.80
C ARG A 10 -21.56 4.55 10.79
N GLU A 11 -21.60 5.78 11.30
CA GLU A 11 -20.42 6.63 11.43
C GLU A 11 -19.36 6.00 12.35
N GLN A 12 -19.80 5.50 13.50
CA GLN A 12 -18.90 4.82 14.44
C GLN A 12 -18.31 3.53 13.86
N ALA A 13 -19.11 2.72 13.19
CA ALA A 13 -18.62 1.49 12.52
C ALA A 13 -17.59 1.79 11.44
N ALA A 14 -17.82 2.82 10.61
CA ALA A 14 -16.87 3.23 9.59
C ALA A 14 -15.53 3.71 10.16
N PHE A 15 -15.56 4.43 11.28
CA PHE A 15 -14.32 4.86 11.94
C PHE A 15 -13.63 3.72 12.69
N ALA A 16 -14.37 2.79 13.30
CA ALA A 16 -13.81 1.58 13.92
C ALA A 16 -13.02 0.72 12.93
N ALA A 17 -13.47 0.63 11.67
CA ALA A 17 -12.71 -0.05 10.62
C ALA A 17 -11.34 0.63 10.36
N VAL A 18 -11.29 1.97 10.39
CA VAL A 18 -10.03 2.71 10.29
C VAL A 18 -9.11 2.45 11.50
N GLU A 19 -9.68 2.41 12.71
CA GLU A 19 -8.92 2.10 13.91
C GLU A 19 -8.37 0.67 13.88
N LEU A 20 -9.15 -0.30 13.38
CA LEU A 20 -8.70 -1.67 13.19
C LEU A 20 -7.55 -1.76 12.17
N ALA A 21 -7.64 -1.05 11.04
CA ALA A 21 -6.55 -0.96 10.07
C ALA A 21 -5.26 -0.37 10.69
N ARG A 22 -5.39 0.51 11.68
CA ARG A 22 -4.26 1.15 12.38
C ARG A 22 -3.73 0.36 13.57
N HIS A 23 -4.33 -0.80 13.89
CA HIS A 23 -3.92 -1.57 15.06
C HIS A 23 -2.40 -1.81 15.06
N PRO A 24 -1.68 -1.55 16.18
CA PRO A 24 -0.22 -1.62 16.21
C PRO A 24 0.34 -3.01 15.89
N ASP A 25 -0.37 -4.07 16.27
CA ASP A 25 0.06 -5.46 16.09
C ASP A 25 -0.30 -6.05 14.74
N ARG A 26 -0.86 -5.28 13.80
CA ARG A 26 -1.05 -5.73 12.42
C ARG A 26 0.31 -6.00 11.75
N PRO A 27 0.39 -7.00 10.87
CA PRO A 27 1.64 -7.28 10.14
C PRO A 27 2.08 -6.06 9.33
N ARG A 28 3.36 -5.67 9.52
CA ARG A 28 4.02 -4.60 8.78
C ARG A 28 4.85 -5.17 7.65
N ALA A 29 5.37 -4.31 6.77
CA ALA A 29 6.11 -4.75 5.59
C ALA A 29 7.31 -5.67 5.95
N LEU A 30 8.11 -5.31 6.95
CA LEU A 30 9.23 -6.15 7.41
C LEU A 30 8.76 -7.50 7.98
N HIS A 31 7.62 -7.55 8.66
CA HIS A 31 7.05 -8.80 9.15
C HIS A 31 6.60 -9.71 8.00
N VAL A 32 5.92 -9.13 7.00
CA VAL A 32 5.54 -9.87 5.78
C VAL A 32 6.77 -10.37 5.04
N VAL A 33 7.81 -9.53 4.88
CA VAL A 33 9.06 -9.93 4.23
C VAL A 33 9.70 -11.11 4.94
N ALA A 34 9.78 -11.08 6.26
CA ALA A 34 10.43 -12.12 7.06
C ALA A 34 9.71 -13.48 6.99
N GLN A 35 8.39 -13.51 6.77
CA GLN A 35 7.61 -14.74 6.79
C GLN A 35 7.16 -15.23 5.40
N ALA A 36 6.94 -14.32 4.45
CA ALA A 36 6.44 -14.69 3.13
C ALA A 36 7.55 -14.89 2.09
N PHE A 37 8.75 -14.36 2.33
CA PHE A 37 9.85 -14.40 1.37
C PHE A 37 11.10 -15.02 1.97
N ASP A 38 11.91 -15.65 1.11
CA ASP A 38 13.21 -16.22 1.45
C ASP A 38 14.33 -15.33 0.87
N ASP A 39 15.56 -15.45 1.40
CA ASP A 39 16.80 -14.85 0.87
C ASP A 39 16.71 -13.33 0.60
N TRP A 40 15.93 -12.59 1.40
CA TRP A 40 15.77 -11.15 1.21
C TRP A 40 17.04 -10.37 1.53
N THR A 41 17.41 -9.45 0.64
CA THR A 41 18.57 -8.56 0.81
C THR A 41 18.14 -7.11 0.64
N GLU A 42 18.21 -6.30 1.68
CA GLU A 42 17.83 -4.89 1.64
C GLU A 42 18.81 -4.04 0.80
N LEU A 43 18.28 -3.25 -0.12
CA LEU A 43 19.01 -2.29 -0.95
C LEU A 43 18.62 -0.85 -0.58
N ARG A 44 19.47 -0.16 0.14
CA ARG A 44 19.26 1.19 0.66
C ARG A 44 19.63 2.31 -0.30
N GLY A 45 19.07 3.50 -0.06
CA GLY A 45 19.40 4.77 -0.68
C GLY A 45 18.83 4.96 -2.09
N ASP A 46 18.56 6.22 -2.42
CA ASP A 46 18.02 6.64 -3.72
C ASP A 46 19.09 6.88 -4.79
N ARG A 47 20.37 6.91 -4.41
CA ARG A 47 21.54 7.25 -5.26
C ARG A 47 21.55 8.71 -5.72
N PHE A 48 20.82 9.58 -5.01
CA PHE A 48 20.75 11.01 -5.32
C PHE A 48 20.92 11.89 -4.09
N TYR A 49 20.09 11.69 -3.05
CA TYR A 49 20.10 12.49 -1.83
C TYR A 49 20.43 11.68 -0.58
N GLY A 50 19.73 10.56 -0.39
CA GLY A 50 19.89 9.78 0.85
C GLY A 50 19.10 8.49 0.87
N ASP A 51 18.96 7.94 2.08
CA ASP A 51 18.07 6.81 2.34
C ASP A 51 16.86 7.27 3.14
N ASP A 52 15.71 6.67 2.85
CA ASP A 52 14.48 6.83 3.62
C ASP A 52 14.04 5.47 4.15
N ARG A 53 14.04 5.33 5.46
CA ARG A 53 13.66 4.08 6.13
C ARG A 53 12.15 3.81 6.11
N ALA A 54 11.33 4.79 5.76
CA ALA A 54 9.89 4.59 5.53
C ALA A 54 9.61 3.74 4.28
N VAL A 55 10.62 3.57 3.40
CA VAL A 55 10.56 2.62 2.28
C VAL A 55 11.68 1.61 2.43
N ILE A 56 11.34 0.34 2.50
CA ILE A 56 12.27 -0.79 2.43
C ILE A 56 12.23 -1.41 1.06
N GLY A 57 13.26 -2.12 0.62
CA GLY A 57 13.16 -2.90 -0.60
C GLY A 57 14.45 -3.58 -0.99
N GLY A 58 14.30 -4.62 -1.82
CA GLY A 58 15.39 -5.42 -2.32
C GLY A 58 14.92 -6.72 -2.94
N PRO A 59 15.83 -7.48 -3.57
CA PRO A 59 15.51 -8.80 -4.11
C PRO A 59 15.22 -9.80 -2.98
N ALA A 60 14.28 -10.71 -3.27
CA ALA A 60 13.91 -11.81 -2.41
C ALA A 60 13.47 -13.00 -3.26
N ARG A 61 13.31 -14.16 -2.65
CA ARG A 61 12.72 -15.33 -3.30
C ARG A 61 11.31 -15.57 -2.81
N LEU A 62 10.36 -15.75 -3.73
CA LEU A 62 8.98 -16.12 -3.46
C LEU A 62 8.68 -17.46 -4.16
N GLY A 63 8.69 -18.57 -3.41
CA GLY A 63 8.72 -19.91 -4.00
C GLY A 63 9.97 -20.07 -4.87
N ASP A 64 9.77 -20.41 -6.14
CA ASP A 64 10.85 -20.62 -7.11
C ASP A 64 11.19 -19.34 -7.93
N THR A 65 10.56 -18.22 -7.61
CA THR A 65 10.72 -16.98 -8.38
C THR A 65 11.48 -15.94 -7.57
N THR A 66 12.54 -15.36 -8.15
CA THR A 66 13.18 -14.16 -7.60
C THR A 66 12.32 -12.94 -7.94
N VAL A 67 11.98 -12.17 -6.93
CA VAL A 67 11.15 -10.96 -7.04
C VAL A 67 11.85 -9.76 -6.43
N MET A 68 11.45 -8.56 -6.84
CA MET A 68 11.82 -7.33 -6.16
C MET A 68 10.69 -6.95 -5.20
N VAL A 69 10.97 -6.95 -3.90
CA VAL A 69 10.02 -6.48 -2.88
C VAL A 69 10.30 -5.02 -2.57
N ILE A 70 9.26 -4.19 -2.54
CA ILE A 70 9.32 -2.77 -2.17
C ILE A 70 8.18 -2.53 -1.20
N GLY A 71 8.46 -2.06 0.03
CA GLY A 71 7.43 -1.90 1.06
C GLY A 71 7.50 -0.55 1.76
N GLN A 72 6.34 -0.04 2.15
CA GLN A 72 6.24 1.06 3.11
C GLN A 72 6.24 0.44 4.51
N GLU A 73 7.21 0.83 5.31
CA GLU A 73 7.38 0.33 6.68
C GLU A 73 6.97 1.40 7.68
N LYS A 74 6.14 1.01 8.62
CA LYS A 74 5.56 1.92 9.62
C LYS A 74 6.18 1.77 11.01
N GLY A 75 6.79 0.62 11.28
CA GLY A 75 7.25 0.23 12.62
C GLY A 75 6.11 -0.19 13.56
N ASN A 76 6.45 -0.91 14.63
CA ASN A 76 5.47 -1.50 15.56
C ASN A 76 5.45 -0.80 16.93
N ASP A 77 6.57 -0.27 17.37
CA ASP A 77 6.75 0.42 18.65
C ASP A 77 7.10 1.90 18.44
N PRO A 78 7.01 2.76 19.46
CA PRO A 78 7.26 4.20 19.31
C PRO A 78 8.62 4.55 18.70
N MET A 79 9.67 3.79 19.02
CA MET A 79 11.03 4.05 18.52
C MET A 79 11.16 3.66 17.04
N THR A 80 10.71 2.47 16.67
CA THR A 80 10.73 2.02 15.27
C THR A 80 9.79 2.82 14.40
N ARG A 81 8.62 3.24 14.92
CA ARG A 81 7.70 4.14 14.20
C ARG A 81 8.34 5.50 13.91
N ALA A 82 9.04 6.10 14.87
CA ALA A 82 9.78 7.33 14.64
C ALA A 82 10.92 7.13 13.61
N LEU A 83 11.63 6.00 13.69
CA LEU A 83 12.71 5.63 12.77
C LEU A 83 12.23 5.51 11.30
N HIS A 84 11.02 4.97 11.10
CA HIS A 84 10.37 4.81 9.79
C HIS A 84 9.42 5.97 9.45
N ASN A 85 9.56 7.10 10.12
CA ASN A 85 8.71 8.29 9.93
C ASN A 85 7.21 7.95 9.87
N PHE A 86 6.74 7.03 10.73
CA PHE A 86 5.36 6.57 10.83
C PHE A 86 4.80 6.01 9.50
N GLY A 87 5.65 5.48 8.64
CA GLY A 87 5.29 5.00 7.31
C GLY A 87 5.01 6.10 6.29
N MET A 88 5.42 7.35 6.55
CA MET A 88 5.25 8.47 5.64
C MET A 88 6.55 8.72 4.85
N PRO A 89 6.66 8.28 3.59
CA PRO A 89 7.90 8.43 2.84
C PRO A 89 8.22 9.89 2.50
N HIS A 90 9.52 10.20 2.53
CA HIS A 90 10.10 11.39 1.92
C HIS A 90 10.37 11.17 0.41
N PRO A 91 10.73 12.20 -0.36
CA PRO A 91 11.03 12.07 -1.79
C PRO A 91 12.06 11.00 -2.12
N GLU A 92 13.09 10.86 -1.27
CA GLU A 92 14.15 9.84 -1.41
C GLU A 92 13.63 8.40 -1.26
N GLY A 93 12.58 8.17 -0.49
CA GLY A 93 11.90 6.87 -0.40
C GLY A 93 11.24 6.48 -1.73
N TYR A 94 10.52 7.42 -2.35
CA TYR A 94 9.92 7.20 -3.67
C TYR A 94 10.98 7.05 -4.76
N ARG A 95 12.06 7.82 -4.74
CA ARG A 95 13.17 7.66 -5.69
C ARG A 95 13.90 6.32 -5.51
N LYS A 96 14.07 5.86 -4.26
CA LYS A 96 14.56 4.50 -3.97
C LYS A 96 13.65 3.45 -4.60
N ALA A 97 12.34 3.55 -4.42
CA ALA A 97 11.37 2.64 -5.03
C ALA A 97 11.50 2.61 -6.56
N GLN A 98 11.55 3.77 -7.22
CA GLN A 98 11.76 3.86 -8.68
C GLN A 98 13.08 3.19 -9.12
N ARG A 99 14.16 3.38 -8.37
CA ARG A 99 15.44 2.73 -8.65
C ARG A 99 15.31 1.21 -8.60
N LEU A 100 14.62 0.68 -7.58
CA LEU A 100 14.39 -0.76 -7.43
C LEU A 100 13.46 -1.31 -8.51
N MET A 101 12.42 -0.57 -8.92
CA MET A 101 11.54 -0.94 -10.04
C MET A 101 12.33 -1.08 -11.34
N ARG A 102 13.19 -0.09 -11.67
CA ARG A 102 14.05 -0.14 -12.85
C ARG A 102 15.08 -1.28 -12.79
N GLN A 103 15.57 -1.59 -11.60
CA GLN A 103 16.47 -2.73 -11.40
C GLN A 103 15.73 -4.06 -11.59
N ALA A 104 14.49 -4.16 -11.10
CA ALA A 104 13.62 -5.32 -11.32
C ALA A 104 13.38 -5.54 -12.82
N GLU A 105 13.01 -4.49 -13.57
CA GLU A 105 12.85 -4.54 -15.01
C GLU A 105 14.11 -5.04 -15.72
N LYS A 106 15.27 -4.47 -15.36
CA LYS A 106 16.56 -4.85 -15.97
C LYS A 106 16.88 -6.34 -15.81
N PHE A 107 16.49 -6.96 -14.70
CA PHE A 107 16.77 -8.36 -14.39
C PHE A 107 15.56 -9.28 -14.62
N GLY A 108 14.45 -8.76 -15.14
CA GLY A 108 13.23 -9.54 -15.40
C GLY A 108 12.56 -10.06 -14.13
N MET A 109 12.78 -9.40 -12.98
CA MET A 109 12.16 -9.79 -11.71
C MET A 109 10.76 -9.20 -11.60
N PRO A 110 9.72 -9.98 -11.28
CA PRO A 110 8.43 -9.42 -10.86
C PRO A 110 8.57 -8.51 -9.65
N ILE A 111 7.69 -7.52 -9.53
CA ILE A 111 7.70 -6.56 -8.43
C ILE A 111 6.53 -6.85 -7.49
N VAL A 112 6.81 -6.93 -6.19
CA VAL A 112 5.80 -6.96 -5.14
C VAL A 112 5.92 -5.68 -4.32
N CYS A 113 4.84 -4.87 -4.31
CA CYS A 113 4.74 -3.67 -3.49
C CYS A 113 3.88 -3.94 -2.26
N LEU A 114 4.41 -3.67 -1.07
CA LEU A 114 3.69 -3.75 0.21
C LEU A 114 3.34 -2.34 0.67
N VAL A 115 2.07 -1.98 0.58
CA VAL A 115 1.58 -0.62 0.85
C VAL A 115 1.05 -0.53 2.28
N ASP A 116 1.67 0.32 3.10
CA ASP A 116 1.20 0.67 4.44
C ASP A 116 1.65 2.08 4.81
N THR A 117 0.89 3.07 4.39
CA THR A 117 1.16 4.48 4.66
C THR A 117 -0.13 5.25 4.92
N PRO A 118 -0.18 6.14 5.92
CA PRO A 118 -1.29 7.08 6.07
C PRO A 118 -1.25 8.20 4.99
N ALA A 119 -0.06 8.57 4.51
CA ALA A 119 0.18 9.59 3.49
C ALA A 119 1.68 9.68 3.16
N ALA A 120 2.04 10.43 2.11
CA ALA A 120 3.40 10.93 1.94
C ALA A 120 3.71 12.00 3.00
N TYR A 121 4.99 12.13 3.40
CA TYR A 121 5.40 13.16 4.36
C TYR A 121 5.20 14.57 3.77
N ALA A 122 4.49 15.43 4.52
CA ALA A 122 4.07 16.77 4.08
C ALA A 122 4.90 17.92 4.67
N GLY A 123 6.11 17.63 5.20
CA GLY A 123 6.97 18.66 5.79
C GLY A 123 7.71 19.50 4.73
N VAL A 124 8.09 20.72 5.12
CA VAL A 124 8.79 21.68 4.23
C VAL A 124 10.00 21.07 3.54
N GLY A 125 10.85 20.33 4.26
CA GLY A 125 12.01 19.69 3.65
C GLY A 125 11.68 18.61 2.61
N ALA A 126 10.49 18.00 2.64
CA ALA A 126 10.05 17.10 1.59
C ALA A 126 9.59 17.86 0.35
N GLU A 127 8.86 18.99 0.54
CA GLU A 127 8.45 19.85 -0.57
C GLU A 127 9.67 20.45 -1.29
N GLU A 128 10.67 20.96 -0.55
CA GLU A 128 11.92 21.47 -1.10
C GLU A 128 12.69 20.43 -1.94
N ARG A 129 12.59 19.14 -1.60
CA ARG A 129 13.20 18.03 -2.33
C ARG A 129 12.31 17.39 -3.37
N GLY A 130 11.13 17.97 -3.66
CA GLY A 130 10.24 17.59 -4.74
C GLY A 130 9.35 16.39 -4.42
N GLN A 131 8.61 16.43 -3.30
CA GLN A 131 7.71 15.34 -2.88
C GLN A 131 6.68 14.98 -3.95
N ALA A 132 5.94 15.97 -4.45
CA ALA A 132 4.93 15.74 -5.49
C ALA A 132 5.55 15.17 -6.78
N TRP A 133 6.73 15.68 -7.16
CA TRP A 133 7.46 15.17 -8.33
C TRP A 133 7.89 13.71 -8.15
N ALA A 134 8.41 13.35 -6.96
CA ALA A 134 8.85 11.98 -6.68
C ALA A 134 7.66 11.00 -6.70
N ILE A 135 6.49 11.40 -6.20
CA ILE A 135 5.25 10.61 -6.28
C ILE A 135 4.84 10.45 -7.75
N ALA A 136 4.73 11.54 -8.52
CA ALA A 136 4.32 11.49 -9.92
C ALA A 136 5.26 10.61 -10.77
N ALA A 137 6.58 10.73 -10.55
CA ALA A 137 7.56 9.87 -11.23
C ALA A 137 7.43 8.39 -10.84
N SER A 138 7.01 8.06 -9.60
CA SER A 138 6.73 6.68 -9.19
C SER A 138 5.49 6.13 -9.89
N LEU A 139 4.41 6.92 -10.01
CA LEU A 139 3.21 6.54 -10.77
C LEU A 139 3.58 6.18 -12.22
N LEU A 140 4.34 7.06 -12.88
CA LEU A 140 4.80 6.81 -14.26
C LEU A 140 5.70 5.57 -14.35
N CYS A 141 6.59 5.36 -13.37
CA CYS A 141 7.46 4.20 -13.32
C CYS A 141 6.65 2.90 -13.19
N MET A 142 5.67 2.84 -12.27
CA MET A 142 4.79 1.68 -12.08
C MET A 142 4.00 1.36 -13.36
N LEU A 143 3.49 2.37 -14.05
CA LEU A 143 2.73 2.17 -15.30
C LEU A 143 3.62 1.72 -16.48
N ALA A 144 4.91 2.11 -16.48
CA ALA A 144 5.82 1.88 -17.60
C ALA A 144 6.70 0.63 -17.46
N VAL A 145 6.96 0.16 -16.24
CA VAL A 145 7.90 -0.93 -15.97
C VAL A 145 7.50 -2.23 -16.68
N ARG A 146 8.45 -2.85 -17.38
CA ARG A 146 8.23 -3.97 -18.30
C ARG A 146 8.42 -5.33 -17.61
N THR A 147 7.77 -5.50 -16.47
CA THR A 147 7.73 -6.75 -15.69
C THR A 147 6.41 -6.83 -14.91
N PRO A 148 5.94 -8.04 -14.53
CA PRO A 148 4.76 -8.19 -13.69
C PRO A 148 4.85 -7.41 -12.39
N THR A 149 3.74 -6.79 -11.99
CA THR A 149 3.64 -6.02 -10.75
C THR A 149 2.42 -6.43 -9.94
N VAL A 150 2.60 -6.68 -8.64
CA VAL A 150 1.53 -6.96 -7.69
C VAL A 150 1.69 -6.05 -6.49
N SER A 151 0.64 -5.32 -6.13
CA SER A 151 0.62 -4.47 -4.93
C SER A 151 -0.33 -5.02 -3.89
N VAL A 152 0.00 -4.86 -2.62
CA VAL A 152 -0.79 -5.34 -1.48
C VAL A 152 -1.02 -4.18 -0.52
N ILE A 153 -2.27 -3.84 -0.25
CA ILE A 153 -2.63 -2.89 0.82
C ILE A 153 -2.67 -3.68 2.14
N LEU A 154 -1.68 -3.47 3.02
CA LEU A 154 -1.56 -4.22 4.27
C LEU A 154 -2.46 -3.67 5.38
N SER A 155 -2.48 -2.34 5.53
CA SER A 155 -3.21 -1.65 6.60
C SER A 155 -3.82 -0.35 6.10
N GLU A 156 -3.01 0.66 5.84
CA GLU A 156 -3.46 1.95 5.32
C GLU A 156 -2.87 2.22 3.93
N GLY A 157 -3.74 2.45 2.97
CA GLY A 157 -3.40 2.95 1.64
C GLY A 157 -3.81 4.41 1.50
N GLY A 158 -2.98 5.35 2.00
CA GLY A 158 -3.33 6.76 2.07
C GLY A 158 -2.84 7.58 0.87
N SER A 159 -3.79 8.15 0.11
CA SER A 159 -3.57 9.22 -0.86
C SER A 159 -2.51 8.88 -1.94
N GLY A 160 -1.87 9.90 -2.48
CA GLY A 160 -0.77 9.78 -3.46
C GLY A 160 0.43 9.00 -2.94
N GLY A 161 0.63 9.00 -1.61
CA GLY A 161 1.68 8.21 -0.96
C GLY A 161 1.54 6.71 -1.18
N ALA A 162 0.32 6.21 -1.11
CA ALA A 162 -0.01 4.83 -1.41
C ALA A 162 -0.03 4.56 -2.92
N LEU A 163 -0.66 5.45 -3.70
CA LEU A 163 -0.77 5.31 -5.15
C LEU A 163 0.59 5.14 -5.83
N ALA A 164 1.63 5.81 -5.33
CA ALA A 164 2.99 5.73 -5.85
C ALA A 164 3.54 4.29 -5.95
N LEU A 165 2.99 3.34 -5.17
CA LEU A 165 3.35 1.93 -5.17
C LEU A 165 2.15 1.01 -5.50
N ALA A 166 0.93 1.53 -5.58
CA ALA A 166 -0.28 0.72 -5.74
C ALA A 166 -0.75 0.56 -7.19
N LEU A 167 -0.18 1.30 -8.16
CA LEU A 167 -0.55 1.18 -9.59
C LEU A 167 0.09 -0.06 -10.22
N ALA A 168 -0.47 -1.23 -9.94
CA ALA A 168 0.07 -2.52 -10.35
C ALA A 168 -0.86 -3.27 -11.32
N ASP A 169 -0.39 -4.37 -11.92
CA ASP A 169 -1.20 -5.28 -12.74
C ASP A 169 -2.28 -5.95 -11.90
N ARG A 170 -1.96 -6.26 -10.63
CA ARG A 170 -2.90 -6.75 -9.62
C ARG A 170 -2.72 -5.97 -8.32
N VAL A 171 -3.84 -5.63 -7.71
CA VAL A 171 -3.89 -4.98 -6.39
C VAL A 171 -4.65 -5.90 -5.44
N LEU A 172 -3.97 -6.38 -4.42
CA LEU A 172 -4.54 -7.17 -3.34
C LEU A 172 -4.69 -6.30 -2.10
N ALA A 173 -5.56 -6.68 -1.18
CA ALA A 173 -5.67 -6.00 0.11
C ALA A 173 -5.96 -7.00 1.23
N LEU A 174 -5.44 -6.76 2.42
CA LEU A 174 -5.93 -7.46 3.61
C LEU A 174 -7.35 -6.96 3.90
N GLU A 175 -8.25 -7.88 4.29
CA GLU A 175 -9.70 -7.64 4.37
C GLU A 175 -10.09 -6.43 5.24
N ASN A 176 -9.36 -6.17 6.33
CA ASN A 176 -9.61 -5.03 7.20
C ASN A 176 -8.65 -3.84 6.94
N ALA A 177 -8.05 -3.76 5.77
CA ALA A 177 -7.29 -2.59 5.36
C ALA A 177 -8.21 -1.44 4.91
N VAL A 178 -7.67 -0.24 4.83
CA VAL A 178 -8.34 0.93 4.28
C VAL A 178 -7.58 1.49 3.11
N TYR A 179 -8.29 1.93 2.07
CA TYR A 179 -7.71 2.57 0.89
C TYR A 179 -8.49 3.85 0.59
N THR A 180 -7.87 5.00 0.80
CA THR A 180 -8.59 6.28 0.83
C THR A 180 -7.75 7.45 0.30
N VAL A 181 -8.44 8.46 -0.19
CA VAL A 181 -7.83 9.70 -0.73
C VAL A 181 -7.15 10.54 0.35
N ALA A 182 -7.60 10.45 1.61
CA ALA A 182 -6.99 11.13 2.76
C ALA A 182 -7.48 10.51 4.07
N PRO A 183 -6.75 10.65 5.19
CA PRO A 183 -7.23 10.24 6.50
C PRO A 183 -8.56 10.91 6.86
N PRO A 184 -9.52 10.22 7.50
CA PRO A 184 -10.82 10.79 7.89
C PRO A 184 -10.72 12.05 8.73
N GLU A 185 -9.70 12.16 9.59
CA GLU A 185 -9.43 13.35 10.41
C GLU A 185 -9.11 14.57 9.53
N THR A 186 -8.28 14.36 8.50
CA THR A 186 -7.93 15.41 7.53
C THR A 186 -9.14 15.82 6.71
N CYS A 187 -9.93 14.85 6.23
CA CYS A 187 -11.17 15.12 5.51
C CYS A 187 -12.17 15.89 6.37
N ALA A 188 -12.31 15.53 7.65
CA ALA A 188 -13.20 16.23 8.59
C ALA A 188 -12.74 17.69 8.80
N ALA A 189 -11.44 17.90 8.99
CA ALA A 189 -10.89 19.25 9.13
C ALA A 189 -11.14 20.13 7.90
N ILE A 190 -11.00 19.56 6.69
CA ILE A 190 -11.20 20.30 5.42
C ILE A 190 -12.70 20.57 5.19
N LEU A 191 -13.55 19.53 5.26
CA LEU A 191 -14.95 19.60 4.86
C LEU A 191 -15.85 20.24 5.94
N TYR A 192 -15.56 19.93 7.21
CA TYR A 192 -16.42 20.34 8.33
C TYR A 192 -15.75 21.38 9.24
N ARG A 193 -14.47 21.72 8.96
CA ARG A 193 -13.63 22.62 9.80
C ARG A 193 -13.54 22.13 11.26
N ASP A 194 -13.68 20.83 11.47
CA ASP A 194 -13.68 20.19 12.78
C ASP A 194 -13.18 18.73 12.65
N ALA A 195 -11.96 18.47 13.10
CA ALA A 195 -11.35 17.14 13.06
C ALA A 195 -12.09 16.12 13.97
N ALA A 196 -12.87 16.57 14.95
CA ALA A 196 -13.68 15.68 15.81
C ALA A 196 -14.79 14.98 15.01
N GLN A 197 -15.22 15.51 13.86
CA GLN A 197 -16.21 14.87 12.98
C GLN A 197 -15.63 13.75 12.12
N ARG A 198 -14.51 13.16 12.50
CA ARG A 198 -13.81 12.09 11.78
C ARG A 198 -14.68 10.86 11.49
N ALA A 199 -15.57 10.46 12.40
CA ALA A 199 -16.47 9.34 12.19
C ALA A 199 -17.47 9.62 11.05
N ARG A 200 -18.01 10.84 10.99
CA ARG A 200 -18.86 11.30 9.87
C ARG A 200 -18.09 11.33 8.55
N ALA A 201 -16.85 11.81 8.56
CA ALA A 201 -15.99 11.79 7.39
C ALA A 201 -15.67 10.36 6.94
N ALA A 202 -15.36 9.44 7.85
CA ALA A 202 -15.14 8.03 7.55
C ALA A 202 -16.36 7.39 6.87
N ALA A 203 -17.57 7.64 7.38
CA ALA A 203 -18.79 7.12 6.77
C ALA A 203 -19.05 7.66 5.37
N ALA A 204 -18.67 8.92 5.10
CA ALA A 204 -18.79 9.54 3.77
C ALA A 204 -17.73 9.03 2.80
N LEU A 205 -16.50 8.80 3.27
CA LEU A 205 -15.37 8.31 2.47
C LEU A 205 -15.50 6.84 2.08
N ARG A 206 -16.17 6.02 2.90
CA ARG A 206 -16.21 4.55 2.74
C ARG A 206 -14.79 3.98 2.52
N PRO A 207 -13.87 4.14 3.47
CA PRO A 207 -12.44 3.88 3.26
C PRO A 207 -12.08 2.39 3.22
N GLY A 208 -12.99 1.48 3.54
CA GLY A 208 -12.75 0.05 3.52
C GLY A 208 -12.37 -0.46 2.13
N VAL A 209 -11.49 -1.44 2.09
CA VAL A 209 -11.04 -2.07 0.82
C VAL A 209 -12.14 -2.88 0.14
N ASP A 210 -13.21 -3.24 0.83
CA ASP A 210 -14.45 -3.78 0.28
C ASP A 210 -15.03 -2.86 -0.80
N THR A 211 -15.13 -1.57 -0.49
CA THR A 211 -15.56 -0.55 -1.45
C THR A 211 -14.61 -0.45 -2.66
N ALA A 212 -13.30 -0.48 -2.43
CA ALA A 212 -12.32 -0.46 -3.51
C ALA A 212 -12.41 -1.74 -4.38
N HIS A 213 -12.73 -2.87 -3.78
CA HIS A 213 -12.96 -4.13 -4.49
C HIS A 213 -14.26 -4.08 -5.32
N GLU A 214 -15.36 -3.58 -4.76
CA GLU A 214 -16.62 -3.34 -5.49
C GLU A 214 -16.42 -2.44 -6.73
N LEU A 215 -15.50 -1.47 -6.63
CA LEU A 215 -15.16 -0.54 -7.72
C LEU A 215 -14.11 -1.09 -8.70
N GLY A 216 -13.62 -2.33 -8.51
CA GLY A 216 -12.61 -2.94 -9.37
C GLY A 216 -11.19 -2.36 -9.21
N LEU A 217 -10.95 -1.57 -8.16
CA LEU A 217 -9.62 -1.03 -7.84
C LEU A 217 -8.73 -2.04 -7.10
N VAL A 218 -9.35 -2.97 -6.37
CA VAL A 218 -8.72 -4.10 -5.69
C VAL A 218 -9.22 -5.39 -6.34
N ASP A 219 -8.31 -6.30 -6.71
CA ASP A 219 -8.64 -7.55 -7.41
C ASP A 219 -9.02 -8.67 -6.44
N GLU A 220 -8.40 -8.72 -5.28
CA GLU A 220 -8.61 -9.79 -4.30
C GLU A 220 -8.44 -9.28 -2.87
N LEU A 221 -9.36 -9.71 -2.00
CA LEU A 221 -9.27 -9.51 -0.56
C LEU A 221 -8.69 -10.75 0.10
N ILE A 222 -7.61 -10.58 0.86
CA ILE A 222 -7.00 -11.64 1.65
C ILE A 222 -7.75 -11.73 2.98
N PRO A 223 -8.37 -12.88 3.29
CA PRO A 223 -9.24 -13.00 4.46
C PRO A 223 -8.46 -12.85 5.77
N GLU A 224 -9.08 -12.18 6.72
CA GLU A 224 -8.58 -12.03 8.08
C GLU A 224 -9.54 -12.73 9.06
N PRO A 225 -9.11 -13.82 9.75
CA PRO A 225 -9.93 -14.41 10.80
C PRO A 225 -10.22 -13.41 11.92
N TYR A 226 -11.43 -13.49 12.48
CA TYR A 226 -11.81 -12.61 13.62
C TYR A 226 -10.83 -12.79 14.79
N PRO A 227 -10.40 -11.71 15.44
CA PRO A 227 -10.82 -10.31 15.28
C PRO A 227 -9.99 -9.51 14.21
N GLY A 228 -9.08 -10.13 13.47
CA GLY A 228 -8.31 -9.50 12.42
C GLY A 228 -6.84 -9.94 12.38
N ALA A 229 -6.07 -9.43 11.43
CA ALA A 229 -4.67 -9.81 11.19
C ALA A 229 -3.74 -9.59 12.40
N HIS A 230 -4.07 -8.66 13.28
CA HIS A 230 -3.31 -8.41 14.52
C HIS A 230 -3.30 -9.61 15.48
N ALA A 231 -4.33 -10.46 15.44
CA ALA A 231 -4.42 -11.68 16.25
C ALA A 231 -3.98 -12.94 15.48
N HIS A 232 -3.93 -12.90 14.15
CA HIS A 232 -3.71 -14.05 13.29
C HIS A 232 -2.68 -13.78 12.18
N ALA A 233 -1.61 -13.06 12.50
CA ALA A 233 -0.62 -12.58 11.52
C ALA A 233 -0.03 -13.71 10.66
N GLU A 234 0.35 -14.83 11.26
CA GLU A 234 0.95 -15.97 10.54
C GLU A 234 -0.01 -16.57 9.50
N PHE A 235 -1.29 -16.75 9.89
CA PHE A 235 -2.31 -17.25 8.97
C PHE A 235 -2.50 -16.30 7.78
N VAL A 236 -2.64 -15.00 8.07
CA VAL A 236 -2.88 -13.98 7.03
C VAL A 236 -1.67 -13.87 6.09
N ILE A 237 -0.44 -13.90 6.62
CA ILE A 237 0.78 -13.86 5.81
C ILE A 237 0.92 -15.12 4.95
N ALA A 238 0.57 -16.29 5.47
CA ALA A 238 0.59 -17.53 4.68
C ALA A 238 -0.43 -17.50 3.52
N ALA A 239 -1.65 -17.00 3.78
CA ALA A 239 -2.67 -16.79 2.76
C ALA A 239 -2.20 -15.77 1.70
N LEU A 240 -1.62 -14.65 2.13
CA LEU A 240 -1.04 -13.65 1.26
C LEU A 240 0.08 -14.21 0.38
N ARG A 241 1.00 -15.01 0.97
CA ARG A 241 2.07 -15.68 0.22
C ARG A 241 1.52 -16.55 -0.90
N GLY A 242 0.48 -17.35 -0.61
CA GLY A 242 -0.21 -18.17 -1.60
C GLY A 242 -0.81 -17.36 -2.74
N ALA A 243 -1.49 -16.26 -2.41
CA ALA A 243 -2.08 -15.36 -3.40
C ALA A 243 -1.00 -14.68 -4.28
N LEU A 244 0.09 -14.20 -3.68
CA LEU A 244 1.21 -13.60 -4.41
C LEU A 244 1.83 -14.57 -5.41
N ILE A 245 2.09 -15.81 -5.02
CA ILE A 245 2.63 -16.85 -5.92
C ILE A 245 1.69 -17.07 -7.10
N ARG A 246 0.39 -17.23 -6.85
CA ARG A 246 -0.61 -17.43 -7.89
C ARG A 246 -0.65 -16.27 -8.89
N HIS A 247 -0.84 -15.04 -8.40
CA HIS A 247 -0.92 -13.86 -9.27
C HIS A 247 0.35 -13.60 -10.06
N ILE A 248 1.53 -13.78 -9.45
CA ILE A 248 2.80 -13.63 -10.17
C ILE A 248 2.93 -14.67 -11.27
N ASN A 249 2.58 -15.93 -11.02
CA ASN A 249 2.64 -16.98 -12.03
C ASN A 249 1.69 -16.69 -13.19
N GLU A 250 0.43 -16.32 -12.92
CA GLU A 250 -0.54 -15.94 -13.94
C GLU A 250 -0.05 -14.77 -14.81
N LEU A 251 0.51 -13.72 -14.18
CA LEU A 251 1.00 -12.54 -14.91
C LEU A 251 2.25 -12.84 -15.76
N ARG A 252 3.09 -13.78 -15.32
CA ARG A 252 4.29 -14.20 -16.07
C ARG A 252 3.98 -15.02 -17.33
N GLU A 253 2.80 -15.63 -17.41
CA GLU A 253 2.35 -16.34 -18.60
C GLU A 253 1.88 -15.38 -19.72
N LEU A 254 1.59 -14.13 -19.39
CA LEU A 254 1.14 -13.14 -20.38
C LEU A 254 2.31 -12.64 -21.23
N PRO A 255 2.11 -12.50 -22.56
CA PRO A 255 3.04 -11.74 -23.39
C PRO A 255 3.19 -10.32 -22.86
N LEU A 256 4.41 -9.79 -22.83
CA LEU A 256 4.73 -8.50 -22.24
C LEU A 256 3.85 -7.34 -22.76
N ASP A 257 3.60 -7.31 -24.07
CA ASP A 257 2.78 -6.25 -24.67
C ASP A 257 1.31 -6.36 -24.23
N ALA A 258 0.79 -7.58 -24.02
CA ALA A 258 -0.54 -7.81 -23.46
C ALA A 258 -0.62 -7.37 -21.99
N LEU A 259 0.39 -7.70 -21.19
CA LEU A 259 0.50 -7.25 -19.80
C LEU A 259 0.43 -5.72 -19.69
N LEU A 260 1.25 -5.03 -20.48
CA LEU A 260 1.29 -3.56 -20.48
C LEU A 260 0.00 -2.92 -21.01
N ALA A 261 -0.64 -3.53 -22.01
CA ALA A 261 -1.93 -3.07 -22.52
C ALA A 261 -3.03 -3.20 -21.46
N GLN A 262 -3.12 -4.35 -20.79
CA GLN A 262 -4.09 -4.58 -19.69
C GLN A 262 -3.87 -3.59 -18.54
N ARG A 263 -2.61 -3.36 -18.11
CA ARG A 263 -2.27 -2.37 -17.08
C ARG A 263 -2.75 -0.97 -17.45
N ARG A 264 -2.54 -0.52 -18.67
CA ARG A 264 -2.97 0.80 -19.13
C ARG A 264 -4.50 0.91 -19.15
N GLU A 265 -5.19 -0.11 -19.65
CA GLU A 265 -6.64 -0.11 -19.75
C GLU A 265 -7.30 -0.10 -18.37
N ARG A 266 -6.76 -0.87 -17.42
CA ARG A 266 -7.22 -0.89 -16.03
C ARG A 266 -7.36 0.52 -15.43
N TYR A 267 -6.35 1.36 -15.62
CA TYR A 267 -6.31 2.70 -15.02
C TYR A 267 -6.94 3.78 -15.90
N ARG A 268 -7.16 3.51 -17.16
CA ARG A 268 -7.94 4.39 -18.04
C ARG A 268 -9.44 4.28 -17.76
N GLY A 269 -9.93 3.08 -17.45
CA GLY A 269 -11.32 2.81 -17.12
C GLY A 269 -11.69 3.12 -15.66
N ALA A 270 -10.72 3.34 -14.78
CA ALA A 270 -11.00 3.65 -13.38
C ALA A 270 -11.61 5.06 -13.25
N GLY A 271 -12.92 5.13 -12.98
CA GLY A 271 -13.65 6.39 -12.78
C GLY A 271 -14.62 6.78 -13.92
N GLY A 272 -14.89 5.86 -14.86
CA GLY A 272 -15.92 5.98 -15.91
C GLY A 272 -17.25 5.40 -15.45
#